data_53d32fc2ea56d76fffdda59dd2609faf
#
_entry.id   53d32fc2ea56d76fffdda59dd2609faf
#
_cell.length_a   1.000
_cell.length_b   1.000
_cell.length_c   1.000
_cell.angle_alpha   90.00
_cell.angle_beta   90.00
_cell.angle_gamma   90.00
#
_symmetry.space_group_name_H-M   'P 1'
#
loop_
_entity.id
_entity.type
_entity.pdbx_description
1 polymer ?
#
loop_
_entity_poly.entity_id
_entity_poly.type
_entity_poly.pdbx_seq_one_letter_code
_entity_poly.pdbx_strand_id
1 'polypeptide(L)'
;KKNKYATQNFDLDGRGASTGSLDISHLIENKIKYTIIGHSEMRSNHGENDKIVSKKLELSINNKLIPIVCIGESLNIYKSKKTKSYLRSQINTIFKKTEKYDQIILAYEPLWSIGTGLTPELSEIDDICKFLIKILEKYTFKKINILYGGSVNLSNISEILNLQFVNGVLVGSASTKSSFIKYFK
;
A
#
# COMPACT_ATOMS: atom_id res chain seq x y z
N LYS A 1 14.60 -16.22 7.85
CA LYS A 1 14.01 -14.93 8.31
C LYS A 1 12.69 -15.23 9.01
N LYS A 2 12.41 -14.62 10.19
CA LYS A 2 11.15 -14.81 10.90
C LYS A 2 10.04 -14.07 10.14
N ASN A 3 8.95 -14.77 9.79
CA ASN A 3 7.80 -14.17 9.12
C ASN A 3 7.18 -13.09 10.01
N LYS A 4 6.65 -12.05 9.39
CA LYS A 4 5.90 -10.98 10.05
C LYS A 4 4.43 -11.10 9.64
N TYR A 5 3.54 -10.71 10.53
CA TYR A 5 2.10 -10.70 10.28
C TYR A 5 1.61 -9.27 10.11
N ALA A 6 0.67 -9.09 9.20
CA ALA A 6 -0.05 -7.84 8.97
C ALA A 6 -1.56 -8.12 8.92
N THR A 7 -2.37 -7.16 9.37
CA THR A 7 -3.80 -7.17 9.03
C THR A 7 -4.01 -6.59 7.63
N GLN A 8 -5.03 -7.08 6.93
CA GLN A 8 -5.39 -6.56 5.60
C GLN A 8 -6.14 -5.23 5.66
N ASN A 9 -6.70 -4.89 6.83
CA ASN A 9 -7.37 -3.63 7.15
C ASN A 9 -7.61 -3.52 8.66
N PHE A 10 -8.13 -2.38 9.11
CA PHE A 10 -8.84 -2.18 10.38
C PHE A 10 -9.88 -1.07 10.23
N ASP A 11 -10.88 -1.05 11.09
CA ASP A 11 -11.98 -0.11 11.04
C ASP A 11 -11.77 1.06 12.02
N LEU A 12 -12.19 2.28 11.62
CA LEU A 12 -12.05 3.47 12.46
C LEU A 12 -12.99 3.45 13.67
N ASP A 13 -14.18 2.90 13.49
CA ASP A 13 -15.28 2.92 14.46
C ASP A 13 -15.53 1.54 15.09
N GLY A 14 -14.50 0.69 15.15
CA GLY A 14 -14.63 -0.70 15.60
C GLY A 14 -14.87 -0.91 17.09
N ARG A 15 -14.97 0.15 17.91
CA ARG A 15 -15.25 0.02 19.36
C ARG A 15 -16.74 -0.17 19.59
N GLY A 16 -17.07 -1.23 20.33
CA GLY A 16 -18.46 -1.54 20.70
C GLY A 16 -19.08 -2.62 19.84
N ALA A 17 -20.41 -2.61 19.72
CA ALA A 17 -21.18 -3.61 18.97
C ALA A 17 -21.05 -3.41 17.45
N SER A 18 -19.93 -3.81 16.88
CA SER A 18 -19.66 -3.72 15.45
C SER A 18 -19.23 -5.09 14.91
N THR A 19 -20.22 -5.92 14.58
CA THR A 19 -20.02 -7.31 14.16
C THR A 19 -19.15 -7.37 12.89
N GLY A 20 -18.05 -8.14 12.94
CA GLY A 20 -17.14 -8.32 11.82
C GLY A 20 -16.05 -7.24 11.70
N SER A 21 -16.11 -6.17 12.47
CA SER A 21 -15.09 -5.12 12.48
C SER A 21 -13.84 -5.54 13.21
N LEU A 22 -12.70 -5.13 12.69
CA LEU A 22 -11.40 -5.27 13.32
C LEU A 22 -10.93 -3.89 13.79
N ASP A 23 -10.99 -3.64 15.08
CA ASP A 23 -10.53 -2.42 15.72
C ASP A 23 -9.01 -2.43 15.92
N ILE A 24 -8.41 -1.25 16.00
CA ILE A 24 -6.96 -1.12 16.19
C ILE A 24 -6.48 -1.72 17.52
N SER A 25 -7.32 -1.77 18.56
CA SER A 25 -7.00 -2.40 19.84
C SER A 25 -6.70 -3.90 19.68
N HIS A 26 -7.44 -4.60 18.80
CA HIS A 26 -7.18 -6.01 18.48
C HIS A 26 -5.77 -6.22 17.89
N LEU A 27 -5.29 -5.27 17.09
CA LEU A 27 -3.93 -5.34 16.53
C LEU A 27 -2.89 -5.22 17.63
N ILE A 28 -3.10 -4.28 18.57
CA ILE A 28 -2.19 -4.00 19.67
C ILE A 28 -2.13 -5.19 20.64
N GLU A 29 -3.28 -5.70 21.08
CA GLU A 29 -3.41 -6.85 21.97
C GLU A 29 -2.74 -8.10 21.41
N ASN A 30 -2.87 -8.34 20.09
CA ASN A 30 -2.26 -9.46 19.40
C ASN A 30 -0.82 -9.18 18.92
N LYS A 31 -0.22 -8.05 19.31
CA LYS A 31 1.15 -7.65 18.97
C LYS A 31 1.43 -7.61 17.46
N ILE A 32 0.40 -7.32 16.67
CA ILE A 32 0.50 -7.12 15.23
C ILE A 32 1.09 -5.72 14.99
N LYS A 33 2.13 -5.65 14.18
CA LYS A 33 2.87 -4.40 13.92
C LYS A 33 2.56 -3.77 12.57
N TYR A 34 2.01 -4.52 11.64
CA TYR A 34 1.78 -4.07 10.28
C TYR A 34 0.29 -4.11 9.95
N THR A 35 -0.18 -3.15 9.18
CA THR A 35 -1.56 -3.13 8.67
C THR A 35 -1.60 -2.52 7.29
N ILE A 36 -2.40 -3.09 6.39
CA ILE A 36 -2.71 -2.49 5.09
C ILE A 36 -3.85 -1.49 5.30
N ILE A 37 -3.75 -0.33 4.69
CA ILE A 37 -4.80 0.71 4.70
C ILE A 37 -4.98 1.29 3.31
N GLY A 38 -6.23 1.57 2.94
CA GLY A 38 -6.59 2.18 1.66
C GLY A 38 -6.37 1.27 0.44
N HIS A 39 -6.36 -0.07 0.63
CA HIS A 39 -6.31 -1.03 -0.47
C HIS A 39 -7.41 -0.76 -1.48
N SER A 40 -7.17 -1.05 -2.75
CA SER A 40 -8.11 -0.80 -3.85
C SER A 40 -9.51 -1.37 -3.60
N GLU A 41 -9.62 -2.57 -3.05
CA GLU A 41 -10.90 -3.20 -2.71
C GLU A 41 -11.62 -2.46 -1.57
N MET A 42 -10.91 -1.95 -0.57
CA MET A 42 -11.50 -1.15 0.49
C MET A 42 -12.04 0.18 -0.05
N ARG A 43 -11.33 0.76 -1.04
CA ARG A 43 -11.78 1.98 -1.72
C ARG A 43 -13.02 1.75 -2.56
N SER A 44 -13.04 0.69 -3.37
CA SER A 44 -14.13 0.39 -4.30
C SER A 44 -15.37 -0.19 -3.62
N ASN A 45 -15.19 -1.10 -2.66
CA ASN A 45 -16.29 -1.90 -2.10
C ASN A 45 -16.82 -1.34 -0.77
N HIS A 46 -15.98 -0.57 -0.04
CA HIS A 46 -16.31 -0.05 1.30
C HIS A 46 -16.21 1.47 1.40
N GLY A 47 -16.03 2.17 0.28
CA GLY A 47 -16.06 3.63 0.23
C GLY A 47 -14.89 4.34 0.93
N GLU A 48 -13.76 3.64 1.16
CA GLU A 48 -12.58 4.28 1.72
C GLU A 48 -12.02 5.32 0.73
N ASN A 49 -12.01 6.58 1.14
CA ASN A 49 -11.38 7.66 0.41
C ASN A 49 -10.09 8.12 1.11
N ASP A 50 -9.35 9.03 0.48
CA ASP A 50 -8.06 9.49 1.01
C ASP A 50 -8.18 10.16 2.39
N LYS A 51 -9.33 10.74 2.74
CA LYS A 51 -9.56 11.31 4.08
C LYS A 51 -9.70 10.22 5.14
N ILE A 52 -10.38 9.12 4.82
CA ILE A 52 -10.50 7.94 5.69
C ILE A 52 -9.12 7.30 5.86
N VAL A 53 -8.38 7.13 4.77
CA VAL A 53 -7.00 6.57 4.81
C VAL A 53 -6.08 7.47 5.63
N SER A 54 -6.22 8.81 5.55
CA SER A 54 -5.47 9.75 6.39
C SER A 54 -5.74 9.54 7.89
N LYS A 55 -7.01 9.34 8.27
CA LYS A 55 -7.37 9.04 9.68
C LYS A 55 -6.78 7.69 10.14
N LYS A 56 -6.85 6.66 9.29
CA LYS A 56 -6.24 5.34 9.57
C LYS A 56 -4.73 5.44 9.70
N LEU A 57 -4.08 6.25 8.87
CA LEU A 57 -2.65 6.53 8.96
C LEU A 57 -2.30 7.17 10.31
N GLU A 58 -3.01 8.25 10.69
CA GLU A 58 -2.82 8.94 11.97
C GLU A 58 -2.99 7.98 13.17
N LEU A 59 -4.05 7.17 13.16
CA LEU A 59 -4.29 6.15 14.20
C LEU A 59 -3.18 5.09 14.24
N SER A 60 -2.72 4.61 13.11
CA SER A 60 -1.62 3.64 13.02
C SER A 60 -0.34 4.20 13.63
N ILE A 61 0.01 5.44 13.28
CA ILE A 61 1.19 6.14 13.78
C ILE A 61 1.13 6.32 15.30
N ASN A 62 0.01 6.83 15.81
CA ASN A 62 -0.19 7.07 17.23
C ASN A 62 -0.08 5.79 18.07
N ASN A 63 -0.39 4.64 17.47
CA ASN A 63 -0.30 3.33 18.11
C ASN A 63 0.97 2.53 17.73
N LYS A 64 1.97 3.18 17.13
CA LYS A 64 3.26 2.59 16.75
C LYS A 64 3.15 1.40 15.79
N LEU A 65 2.09 1.34 14.99
CA LEU A 65 1.96 0.39 13.89
C LEU A 65 2.73 0.90 12.68
N ILE A 66 3.13 0.00 11.80
CA ILE A 66 3.75 0.32 10.51
C ILE A 66 2.68 0.13 9.43
N PRO A 67 2.09 1.21 8.93
CA PRO A 67 1.08 1.11 7.89
C PRO A 67 1.71 0.81 6.52
N ILE A 68 1.01 -0.02 5.74
CA ILE A 68 1.22 -0.21 4.31
C ILE A 68 0.11 0.57 3.63
N VAL A 69 0.44 1.76 3.15
CA VAL A 69 -0.53 2.70 2.57
C VAL A 69 -0.66 2.44 1.09
N CYS A 70 -1.86 2.05 0.63
CA CYS A 70 -2.14 1.80 -0.77
C CYS A 70 -2.64 3.05 -1.49
N ILE A 71 -2.02 3.37 -2.62
CA ILE A 71 -2.39 4.43 -3.54
C ILE A 71 -2.32 3.94 -4.98
N GLY A 72 -3.11 4.53 -5.85
CA GLY A 72 -3.06 4.17 -7.26
C GLY A 72 -4.13 4.89 -8.08
N GLU A 73 -3.93 4.93 -9.37
CA GLU A 73 -4.82 5.60 -10.33
C GLU A 73 -5.65 4.63 -11.15
N SER A 74 -6.79 5.13 -11.61
CA SER A 74 -7.66 4.44 -12.57
C SER A 74 -7.09 4.47 -13.99
N LEU A 75 -7.60 3.58 -14.85
CA LEU A 75 -7.23 3.55 -16.28
C LEU A 75 -7.47 4.89 -16.98
N ASN A 76 -8.55 5.61 -16.64
CA ASN A 76 -8.84 6.90 -17.23
C ASN A 76 -7.77 7.96 -16.89
N ILE A 77 -7.31 7.98 -15.64
CA ILE A 77 -6.23 8.86 -15.20
C ILE A 77 -4.92 8.49 -15.90
N TYR A 78 -4.61 7.20 -15.99
CA TYR A 78 -3.42 6.69 -16.70
C TYR A 78 -3.43 7.11 -18.18
N LYS A 79 -4.51 6.81 -18.91
CA LYS A 79 -4.66 7.20 -20.34
C LYS A 79 -4.59 8.72 -20.55
N SER A 80 -5.02 9.50 -19.57
CA SER A 80 -4.94 10.97 -19.62
C SER A 80 -3.55 11.51 -19.28
N LYS A 81 -2.55 10.64 -19.02
CA LYS A 81 -1.19 11.00 -18.61
C LYS A 81 -1.14 11.87 -17.32
N LYS A 82 -2.11 11.68 -16.44
CA LYS A 82 -2.24 12.44 -15.18
C LYS A 82 -1.80 11.63 -13.94
N THR A 83 -1.21 10.45 -14.10
CA THR A 83 -0.79 9.56 -13.01
C THR A 83 -0.01 10.30 -11.92
N LYS A 84 1.09 10.97 -12.27
CA LYS A 84 1.93 11.67 -11.27
C LYS A 84 1.20 12.78 -10.52
N SER A 85 0.37 13.56 -11.18
CA SER A 85 -0.41 14.63 -10.54
C SER A 85 -1.49 14.06 -9.61
N TYR A 86 -2.14 12.99 -10.02
CA TYR A 86 -3.15 12.29 -9.23
C TYR A 86 -2.54 11.65 -7.97
N LEU A 87 -1.45 10.89 -8.11
CA LEU A 87 -0.75 10.27 -6.99
C LEU A 87 -0.21 11.31 -5.99
N ARG A 88 0.29 12.45 -6.50
CA ARG A 88 0.67 13.59 -5.65
C ARG A 88 -0.51 14.11 -4.83
N SER A 89 -1.69 14.23 -5.43
CA SER A 89 -2.90 14.67 -4.73
C SER A 89 -3.31 13.69 -3.63
N GLN A 90 -3.27 12.37 -3.92
CA GLN A 90 -3.53 11.33 -2.91
C GLN A 90 -2.56 11.45 -1.74
N ILE A 91 -1.25 11.51 -2.01
CA ILE A 91 -0.22 11.64 -0.97
C ILE A 91 -0.45 12.90 -0.13
N ASN A 92 -0.67 14.06 -0.77
CA ASN A 92 -0.88 15.31 -0.06
C ASN A 92 -2.12 15.26 0.85
N THR A 93 -3.17 14.54 0.46
CA THR A 93 -4.38 14.37 1.27
C THR A 93 -4.14 13.41 2.43
N ILE A 94 -3.52 12.25 2.14
CA ILE A 94 -3.32 11.17 3.12
C ILE A 94 -2.32 11.59 4.20
N PHE A 95 -1.22 12.24 3.83
CA PHE A 95 -0.13 12.60 4.73
C PHE A 95 -0.22 14.03 5.30
N LYS A 96 -1.33 14.75 5.04
CA LYS A 96 -1.51 16.15 5.44
C LYS A 96 -1.22 16.44 6.91
N LYS A 97 -1.54 15.49 7.79
CA LYS A 97 -1.38 15.62 9.24
C LYS A 97 -0.21 14.80 9.80
N THR A 98 0.61 14.22 8.92
CA THR A 98 1.69 13.35 9.35
C THR A 98 2.87 14.19 9.79
N GLU A 99 3.14 14.18 11.08
CA GLU A 99 4.37 14.68 11.67
C GLU A 99 5.47 13.61 11.61
N LYS A 100 6.55 13.76 12.34
CA LYS A 100 7.69 12.83 12.36
C LYS A 100 7.26 11.37 12.55
N TYR A 101 7.68 10.50 11.65
CA TYR A 101 7.43 9.07 11.74
C TYR A 101 8.63 8.23 11.29
N ASP A 102 8.86 7.10 11.97
CA ASP A 102 10.08 6.33 11.72
C ASP A 102 10.06 5.61 10.37
N GLN A 103 8.95 4.98 10.01
CA GLN A 103 8.89 4.15 8.80
C GLN A 103 7.53 4.24 8.12
N ILE A 104 7.55 4.40 6.81
CA ILE A 104 6.37 4.26 5.95
C ILE A 104 6.61 3.20 4.89
N ILE A 105 5.59 2.41 4.60
CA ILE A 105 5.53 1.52 3.45
C ILE A 105 4.40 2.03 2.57
N LEU A 106 4.72 2.38 1.34
CA LEU A 106 3.74 2.80 0.34
C LEU A 106 3.60 1.72 -0.72
N ALA A 107 2.39 1.26 -0.99
CA ALA A 107 2.09 0.33 -2.07
C ALA A 107 1.48 1.09 -3.25
N TYR A 108 2.17 1.07 -4.37
CA TYR A 108 1.67 1.61 -5.63
C TYR A 108 0.85 0.55 -6.36
N GLU A 109 -0.45 0.78 -6.44
CA GLU A 109 -1.44 -0.11 -7.02
C GLU A 109 -2.09 0.55 -8.26
N PRO A 110 -1.51 0.46 -9.48
CA PRO A 110 -2.23 0.90 -10.68
C PRO A 110 -3.51 0.07 -10.81
N LEU A 111 -4.68 0.67 -10.52
CA LEU A 111 -5.95 -0.05 -10.37
C LEU A 111 -6.32 -0.85 -11.64
N TRP A 112 -5.92 -0.34 -12.79
CA TRP A 112 -6.16 -0.96 -14.09
C TRP A 112 -5.27 -2.20 -14.35
N SER A 113 -4.23 -2.37 -13.56
CA SER A 113 -3.32 -3.53 -13.62
C SER A 113 -3.74 -4.68 -12.69
N ILE A 114 -4.49 -4.38 -11.61
CA ILE A 114 -4.82 -5.38 -10.58
C ILE A 114 -5.72 -6.48 -11.17
N GLY A 115 -5.25 -7.73 -11.12
CA GLY A 115 -6.04 -8.89 -11.54
C GLY A 115 -6.32 -9.00 -13.03
N THR A 116 -5.86 -8.07 -13.85
CA THR A 116 -6.12 -8.05 -15.30
C THR A 116 -5.06 -8.76 -16.12
N GLY A 117 -3.90 -9.04 -15.53
CA GLY A 117 -2.72 -9.53 -16.25
C GLY A 117 -1.95 -8.44 -17.01
N LEU A 118 -2.50 -7.22 -17.07
CA LEU A 118 -1.79 -6.07 -17.64
C LEU A 118 -0.79 -5.54 -16.61
N THR A 119 0.39 -5.17 -17.08
CA THR A 119 1.44 -4.58 -16.25
C THR A 119 1.98 -3.35 -16.99
N PRO A 120 2.19 -2.21 -16.30
CA PRO A 120 2.95 -1.11 -16.89
C PRO A 120 4.33 -1.59 -17.31
N GLU A 121 4.97 -0.89 -18.24
CA GLU A 121 6.37 -1.15 -18.58
C GLU A 121 7.25 -1.01 -17.31
N LEU A 122 8.29 -1.84 -17.19
CA LEU A 122 9.19 -1.84 -16.01
C LEU A 122 9.78 -0.46 -15.75
N SER A 123 10.15 0.25 -16.81
CA SER A 123 10.65 1.63 -16.73
C SER A 123 9.61 2.61 -16.18
N GLU A 124 8.33 2.43 -16.49
CA GLU A 124 7.24 3.25 -15.94
C GLU A 124 7.06 2.98 -14.46
N ILE A 125 7.09 1.70 -14.04
CA ILE A 125 7.00 1.32 -12.63
C ILE A 125 8.13 2.00 -11.85
N ASP A 126 9.35 1.90 -12.32
CA ASP A 126 10.54 2.46 -11.65
C ASP A 126 10.48 3.99 -11.59
N ASP A 127 10.07 4.66 -12.68
CA ASP A 127 9.90 6.12 -12.73
C ASP A 127 8.80 6.63 -11.78
N ILE A 128 7.69 5.91 -11.66
CA ILE A 128 6.64 6.24 -10.68
C ILE A 128 7.13 6.00 -9.25
N CYS A 129 7.80 4.89 -8.96
CA CYS A 129 8.35 4.61 -7.64
C CYS A 129 9.38 5.66 -7.21
N LYS A 130 10.29 6.05 -8.10
CA LYS A 130 11.22 7.17 -7.90
C LYS A 130 10.50 8.48 -7.59
N PHE A 131 9.47 8.80 -8.36
CA PHE A 131 8.65 10.00 -8.14
C PHE A 131 7.95 9.99 -6.78
N LEU A 132 7.43 8.83 -6.35
CA LEU A 132 6.76 8.67 -5.04
C LEU A 132 7.75 8.88 -3.89
N ILE A 133 8.95 8.32 -3.97
CA ILE A 133 10.02 8.54 -2.99
C ILE A 133 10.30 10.04 -2.86
N LYS A 134 10.52 10.73 -4.00
CA LYS A 134 10.81 12.17 -4.01
C LYS A 134 9.70 13.02 -3.38
N ILE A 135 8.43 12.62 -3.51
CA ILE A 135 7.34 13.32 -2.83
C ILE A 135 7.38 13.05 -1.33
N LEU A 136 7.60 11.80 -0.93
CA LEU A 136 7.60 11.39 0.47
C LEU A 136 8.79 11.96 1.26
N GLU A 137 9.89 12.30 0.60
CA GLU A 137 11.04 12.98 1.22
C GLU A 137 10.70 14.34 1.83
N LYS A 138 9.58 14.96 1.43
CA LYS A 138 9.07 16.19 2.05
C LYS A 138 8.52 15.98 3.46
N TYR A 139 8.20 14.74 3.79
CA TYR A 139 7.72 14.34 5.10
C TYR A 139 8.89 13.76 5.89
N THR A 140 8.87 13.89 7.21
CA THR A 140 10.02 13.51 8.06
C THR A 140 9.98 12.00 8.38
N PHE A 141 10.15 11.15 7.36
CA PHE A 141 10.30 9.70 7.54
C PHE A 141 11.78 9.33 7.60
N LYS A 142 12.16 8.47 8.57
CA LYS A 142 13.51 7.90 8.63
C LYS A 142 13.72 6.81 7.57
N LYS A 143 12.64 6.11 7.20
CA LYS A 143 12.68 5.02 6.21
C LYS A 143 11.43 5.02 5.35
N ILE A 144 11.62 5.04 4.04
CA ILE A 144 10.58 4.92 3.02
C ILE A 144 10.81 3.61 2.27
N ASN A 145 9.78 2.78 2.16
CA ASN A 145 9.80 1.60 1.30
C ASN A 145 8.63 1.68 0.32
N ILE A 146 8.90 1.40 -0.94
CA ILE A 146 7.88 1.34 -1.99
C ILE A 146 7.67 -0.12 -2.40
N LEU A 147 6.41 -0.55 -2.39
CA LEU A 147 5.99 -1.84 -2.95
C LEU A 147 5.25 -1.60 -4.26
N TYR A 148 5.45 -2.47 -5.22
CA TYR A 148 4.58 -2.54 -6.39
C TYR A 148 3.42 -3.52 -6.11
N GLY A 149 2.19 -3.06 -6.29
CA GLY A 149 0.95 -3.80 -5.99
C GLY A 149 0.03 -4.01 -7.20
N GLY A 150 0.52 -3.84 -8.43
CA GLY A 150 -0.23 -4.23 -9.61
C GLY A 150 -0.21 -5.74 -9.86
N SER A 151 -0.37 -6.16 -11.12
CA SER A 151 -0.36 -7.58 -11.47
C SER A 151 1.04 -8.18 -11.31
N VAL A 152 1.21 -8.99 -10.27
CA VAL A 152 2.46 -9.71 -9.96
C VAL A 152 2.24 -11.21 -10.06
N ASN A 153 3.13 -11.90 -10.78
CA ASN A 153 3.12 -13.34 -10.95
C ASN A 153 4.56 -13.89 -11.06
N LEU A 154 4.73 -15.22 -11.20
CA LEU A 154 6.04 -15.86 -11.25
C LEU A 154 6.89 -15.46 -12.45
N SER A 155 6.27 -15.01 -13.56
CA SER A 155 7.02 -14.64 -14.75
C SER A 155 7.60 -13.21 -14.68
N ASN A 156 7.01 -12.31 -13.90
CA ASN A 156 7.44 -10.90 -13.85
C ASN A 156 8.06 -10.46 -12.51
N ILE A 157 7.90 -11.25 -11.45
CA ILE A 157 8.31 -10.85 -10.10
C ILE A 157 9.81 -10.58 -9.99
N SER A 158 10.65 -11.37 -10.66
CA SER A 158 12.11 -11.18 -10.62
C SER A 158 12.51 -9.85 -11.23
N GLU A 159 11.92 -9.48 -12.37
CA GLU A 159 12.20 -8.23 -13.06
C GLU A 159 11.73 -7.03 -12.23
N ILE A 160 10.52 -7.12 -11.64
CA ILE A 160 9.97 -6.07 -10.77
C ILE A 160 10.85 -5.87 -9.53
N LEU A 161 11.31 -6.95 -8.89
CA LEU A 161 12.17 -6.86 -7.70
C LEU A 161 13.59 -6.34 -7.99
N ASN A 162 14.03 -6.40 -9.25
CA ASN A 162 15.32 -5.86 -9.69
C ASN A 162 15.25 -4.35 -10.03
N LEU A 163 14.07 -3.73 -10.03
CA LEU A 163 13.92 -2.30 -10.24
C LEU A 163 14.58 -1.50 -9.11
N GLN A 164 15.19 -0.38 -9.46
CA GLN A 164 16.01 0.42 -8.54
C GLN A 164 15.20 1.01 -7.38
N PHE A 165 13.97 1.43 -7.65
CA PHE A 165 13.14 2.15 -6.69
C PHE A 165 11.99 1.31 -6.10
N VAL A 166 11.97 0.00 -6.36
CA VAL A 166 11.03 -0.97 -5.80
C VAL A 166 11.69 -1.77 -4.68
N ASN A 167 11.12 -1.75 -3.49
CA ASN A 167 11.66 -2.45 -2.32
C ASN A 167 10.97 -3.80 -2.07
N GLY A 168 9.93 -4.13 -2.81
CA GLY A 168 9.16 -5.34 -2.69
C GLY A 168 7.86 -5.30 -3.47
N VAL A 169 7.02 -6.30 -3.28
CA VAL A 169 5.72 -6.42 -3.95
C VAL A 169 4.59 -6.63 -2.95
N LEU A 170 3.42 -6.09 -3.25
CA LEU A 170 2.16 -6.44 -2.58
C LEU A 170 1.40 -7.39 -3.50
N VAL A 171 1.19 -8.64 -3.06
CA VAL A 171 0.71 -9.72 -3.92
C VAL A 171 -0.68 -10.17 -3.49
N GLY A 172 -1.64 -10.09 -4.40
CA GLY A 172 -3.01 -10.55 -4.20
C GLY A 172 -3.17 -12.08 -4.39
N SER A 173 -4.07 -12.49 -5.28
CA SER A 173 -4.46 -13.89 -5.50
C SER A 173 -3.31 -14.85 -5.86
N ALA A 174 -2.23 -14.36 -6.46
CA ALA A 174 -1.06 -15.19 -6.74
C ALA A 174 -0.41 -15.75 -5.46
N SER A 175 -0.52 -15.03 -4.33
CA SER A 175 0.05 -15.47 -3.04
C SER A 175 -0.59 -16.73 -2.47
N THR A 176 -1.80 -17.11 -2.91
CA THR A 176 -2.49 -18.33 -2.48
C THR A 176 -2.01 -19.59 -3.19
N LYS A 177 -1.20 -19.43 -4.26
CA LYS A 177 -0.68 -20.56 -5.04
C LYS A 177 0.60 -21.10 -4.41
N SER A 178 0.66 -22.42 -4.20
CA SER A 178 1.84 -23.09 -3.60
C SER A 178 3.14 -22.86 -4.39
N SER A 179 3.05 -22.74 -5.71
CA SER A 179 4.19 -22.42 -6.59
C SER A 179 4.78 -21.04 -6.28
N PHE A 180 3.91 -20.04 -6.01
CA PHE A 180 4.34 -18.70 -5.66
C PHE A 180 5.03 -18.66 -4.29
N ILE A 181 4.48 -19.38 -3.30
CA ILE A 181 5.09 -19.45 -1.95
C ILE A 181 6.49 -20.09 -2.00
N LYS A 182 6.68 -21.09 -2.86
CA LYS A 182 7.99 -21.74 -3.03
C LYS A 182 9.08 -20.82 -3.60
N TYR A 183 8.70 -19.79 -4.33
CA TYR A 183 9.64 -18.79 -4.89
C TYR A 183 10.42 -18.04 -3.78
N PHE A 184 9.83 -17.85 -2.59
CA PHE A 184 10.44 -17.10 -1.47
C PHE A 184 11.10 -17.99 -0.40
N LYS A 185 11.13 -19.28 -0.59
CA LYS A 185 11.83 -20.23 0.28
C LYS A 185 13.25 -20.46 -0.15
#